data_4689e32b2ff7db59df9e4d518e4c70b1
#
_entry.id   4689e32b2ff7db59df9e4d518e4c70b1
#
_cell.length_a   1.000
_cell.length_b   1.000
_cell.length_c   1.000
_cell.angle_alpha   90.00
_cell.angle_beta   90.00
_cell.angle_gamma   90.00
#
_symmetry.space_group_name_H-M   'P 1'
#
loop_
_entity.id
_entity.type
_entity.pdbx_description
1 polymer ?
#
loop_
_entity_poly.entity_id
_entity_poly.type
_entity_poly.pdbx_seq_one_letter_code
_entity_poly.pdbx_strand_id
1 'polypeptide(L)'
;MQINVVGAGPAGLYFAILMKKAWPRTRITVFERNRPDDTFGFGVVFSDQTLDNFEAYDRDSYRAIVGHFAYWDDIEINFRGTTHRIGGNGFCGCSRTTLLKILGRRARSLGIDIRYGTEIAPDDPRLAEADLVVAADGINSRLREAHAGRFRPSIDLRPNFFSWMGTSRPFDAFTFFFRETEHGIFIAHCYQYEPHHATFIVETDPATFARAGLARLDEAASARFAEELFASELKGHRLITNRSIWRNFPTIRCQRWVADNIVLIGDAKATAHFSIGSGTKLAMEDGIALYEAFRSTSGRDVKAAL
;
A
#
# COMPACT_ATOMS: atom_id res chain seq x y z
N MET A 1 -10.07 -27.02 -6.22
CA MET A 1 -10.49 -25.69 -5.77
C MET A 1 -10.02 -24.67 -6.80
N GLN A 2 -10.89 -23.73 -7.14
CA GLN A 2 -10.63 -22.62 -8.03
C GLN A 2 -10.75 -21.31 -7.25
N ILE A 3 -9.69 -20.51 -7.24
CA ILE A 3 -9.62 -19.22 -6.54
C ILE A 3 -9.43 -18.12 -7.56
N ASN A 4 -10.27 -17.10 -7.50
CA ASN A 4 -10.12 -15.87 -8.25
C ASN A 4 -9.75 -14.74 -7.30
N VAL A 5 -8.58 -14.12 -7.53
CA VAL A 5 -8.08 -12.98 -6.76
C VAL A 5 -8.26 -11.72 -7.62
N VAL A 6 -8.99 -10.75 -7.12
CA VAL A 6 -9.22 -9.47 -7.80
C VAL A 6 -8.30 -8.42 -7.19
N GLY A 7 -7.26 -8.04 -7.93
CA GLY A 7 -6.19 -7.14 -7.54
C GLY A 7 -4.85 -7.84 -7.31
N ALA A 8 -3.82 -7.45 -8.10
CA ALA A 8 -2.43 -7.90 -7.96
C ALA A 8 -1.61 -6.96 -7.04
N GLY A 9 -2.23 -6.42 -6.00
CA GLY A 9 -1.56 -5.72 -4.92
C GLY A 9 -0.84 -6.69 -3.98
N PRO A 10 -0.11 -6.14 -2.96
CA PRO A 10 0.64 -6.97 -2.01
C PRO A 10 -0.22 -8.03 -1.32
N ALA A 11 -1.44 -7.69 -0.89
CA ALA A 11 -2.36 -8.62 -0.24
C ALA A 11 -2.72 -9.81 -1.15
N GLY A 12 -3.22 -9.50 -2.37
CA GLY A 12 -3.70 -10.53 -3.31
C GLY A 12 -2.58 -11.45 -3.80
N LEU A 13 -1.43 -10.88 -4.17
CA LEU A 13 -0.28 -11.67 -4.63
C LEU A 13 0.28 -12.54 -3.51
N TYR A 14 0.43 -12.00 -2.30
CA TYR A 14 1.02 -12.75 -1.19
C TYR A 14 0.12 -13.89 -0.74
N PHE A 15 -1.19 -13.64 -0.60
CA PHE A 15 -2.16 -14.71 -0.36
C PHE A 15 -2.08 -15.81 -1.44
N ALA A 16 -2.10 -15.43 -2.72
CA ALA A 16 -2.04 -16.39 -3.83
C ALA A 16 -0.76 -17.25 -3.78
N ILE A 17 0.40 -16.66 -3.46
CA ILE A 17 1.67 -17.35 -3.28
C ILE A 17 1.56 -18.40 -2.17
N LEU A 18 1.08 -18.03 -0.98
CA LEU A 18 0.97 -18.91 0.17
C LEU A 18 0.04 -20.09 -0.12
N MET A 19 -1.14 -19.81 -0.70
CA MET A 19 -2.10 -20.85 -1.09
C MET A 19 -1.50 -21.82 -2.13
N LYS A 20 -0.83 -21.31 -3.14
CA LYS A 20 -0.26 -22.15 -4.20
C LYS A 20 0.89 -23.01 -3.72
N LYS A 21 1.70 -22.51 -2.79
CA LYS A 21 2.76 -23.29 -2.12
C LYS A 21 2.19 -24.45 -1.34
N ALA A 22 1.19 -24.20 -0.52
CA ALA A 22 0.60 -25.22 0.35
C ALA A 22 -0.25 -26.23 -0.44
N TRP A 23 -0.96 -25.77 -1.46
CA TRP A 23 -1.85 -26.60 -2.29
C TRP A 23 -1.55 -26.42 -3.79
N PRO A 24 -0.49 -27.06 -4.33
CA PRO A 24 -0.04 -26.87 -5.72
C PRO A 24 -1.09 -27.19 -6.80
N ARG A 25 -2.08 -28.02 -6.47
CA ARG A 25 -3.18 -28.40 -7.39
C ARG A 25 -4.30 -27.36 -7.45
N THR A 26 -4.32 -26.34 -6.57
CA THR A 26 -5.31 -25.26 -6.59
C THR A 26 -5.11 -24.42 -7.84
N ARG A 27 -6.19 -24.17 -8.58
CA ARG A 27 -6.17 -23.21 -9.70
C ARG A 27 -6.37 -21.83 -9.13
N ILE A 28 -5.40 -20.94 -9.35
CA ILE A 28 -5.44 -19.56 -8.87
C ILE A 28 -5.25 -18.66 -10.07
N THR A 29 -6.21 -17.75 -10.29
CA THR A 29 -6.12 -16.68 -11.27
C THR A 29 -6.17 -15.34 -10.54
N VAL A 30 -5.21 -14.47 -10.81
CA VAL A 30 -5.16 -13.10 -10.29
C VAL A 30 -5.50 -12.15 -11.42
N PHE A 31 -6.51 -11.29 -11.23
CA PHE A 31 -6.92 -10.28 -12.19
C PHE A 31 -6.46 -8.90 -11.71
N GLU A 32 -5.80 -8.16 -12.58
CA GLU A 32 -5.31 -6.81 -12.29
C GLU A 32 -5.69 -5.86 -13.43
N ARG A 33 -6.37 -4.78 -13.09
CA ARG A 33 -6.83 -3.78 -14.08
C ARG A 33 -5.69 -2.97 -14.70
N ASN A 34 -4.61 -2.75 -13.94
CA ASN A 34 -3.46 -2.00 -14.42
C ASN A 34 -2.50 -2.91 -15.20
N ARG A 35 -1.59 -2.27 -15.93
CA ARG A 35 -0.46 -2.97 -16.56
C ARG A 35 0.61 -3.32 -15.51
N PRO A 36 1.53 -4.26 -15.79
CA PRO A 36 2.55 -4.68 -14.82
C PRO A 36 3.43 -3.55 -14.26
N ASP A 37 3.67 -2.52 -15.06
CA ASP A 37 4.52 -1.38 -14.68
C ASP A 37 3.74 -0.15 -14.20
N ASP A 38 2.40 -0.19 -14.27
CA ASP A 38 1.53 0.87 -13.77
C ASP A 38 1.34 0.74 -12.26
N THR A 39 2.08 1.50 -11.50
CA THR A 39 1.84 1.66 -10.07
C THR A 39 1.87 3.14 -9.70
N PHE A 40 1.19 3.51 -8.63
CA PHE A 40 1.25 4.85 -8.06
C PHE A 40 1.86 4.79 -6.66
N GLY A 41 2.31 5.97 -6.20
CA GLY A 41 3.13 6.08 -5.01
C GLY A 41 4.58 5.70 -5.31
N PHE A 42 5.38 5.64 -4.27
CA PHE A 42 6.82 5.53 -4.35
C PHE A 42 7.33 4.40 -3.47
N GLY A 43 7.77 4.72 -2.26
CA GLY A 43 8.27 3.74 -1.32
C GLY A 43 7.19 3.14 -0.42
N VAL A 44 7.45 1.95 0.07
CA VAL A 44 6.70 1.29 1.14
C VAL A 44 7.63 1.01 2.30
N VAL A 45 7.09 1.05 3.52
CA VAL A 45 7.85 0.90 4.76
C VAL A 45 7.47 -0.40 5.46
N PHE A 46 8.45 -1.05 6.06
CA PHE A 46 8.29 -2.21 6.94
C PHE A 46 9.09 -1.98 8.23
N SER A 47 8.71 -2.66 9.30
CA SER A 47 9.50 -2.78 10.52
C SER A 47 10.14 -4.16 10.59
N ASP A 48 11.25 -4.31 11.32
CA ASP A 48 11.97 -5.57 11.47
C ASP A 48 11.05 -6.72 11.92
N GLN A 49 10.19 -6.48 12.91
CA GLN A 49 9.23 -7.47 13.40
C GLN A 49 8.29 -8.01 12.32
N THR A 50 8.00 -7.21 11.28
CA THR A 50 7.18 -7.64 10.15
C THR A 50 7.92 -8.60 9.24
N LEU A 51 9.21 -8.39 9.10
CA LEU A 51 10.06 -9.17 8.20
C LEU A 51 10.20 -10.61 8.66
N ASP A 52 10.27 -10.85 9.98
CA ASP A 52 10.35 -12.19 10.56
C ASP A 52 9.13 -13.04 10.16
N ASN A 53 7.94 -12.45 10.16
CA ASN A 53 6.72 -13.12 9.72
C ASN A 53 6.82 -13.51 8.23
N PHE A 54 7.32 -12.62 7.37
CA PHE A 54 7.41 -12.92 5.94
C PHE A 54 8.42 -14.01 5.64
N GLU A 55 9.54 -14.08 6.36
CA GLU A 55 10.50 -15.15 6.23
C GLU A 55 9.89 -16.51 6.59
N ALA A 56 9.13 -16.58 7.67
CA ALA A 56 8.49 -17.82 8.12
C ALA A 56 7.51 -18.39 7.09
N TYR A 57 6.77 -17.53 6.37
CA TYR A 57 5.73 -17.96 5.42
C TYR A 57 6.27 -18.21 4.00
N ASP A 58 7.09 -17.31 3.44
CA ASP A 58 7.72 -17.52 2.13
C ASP A 58 9.14 -16.95 2.07
N ARG A 59 10.10 -17.78 2.43
CA ARG A 59 11.53 -17.43 2.48
C ARG A 59 12.07 -16.93 1.14
N ASP A 60 11.54 -17.43 0.01
CA ASP A 60 12.00 -17.00 -1.31
C ASP A 60 11.56 -15.56 -1.62
N SER A 61 10.30 -15.20 -1.33
CA SER A 61 9.84 -13.81 -1.42
C SER A 61 10.61 -12.91 -0.46
N TYR A 62 10.77 -13.33 0.80
CA TYR A 62 11.50 -12.59 1.83
C TYR A 62 12.92 -12.25 1.36
N ARG A 63 13.73 -13.25 0.96
CA ARG A 63 15.11 -13.04 0.50
C ARG A 63 15.18 -12.11 -0.71
N ALA A 64 14.26 -12.24 -1.65
CA ALA A 64 14.22 -11.39 -2.81
C ALA A 64 13.86 -9.94 -2.47
N ILE A 65 12.99 -9.71 -1.47
CA ILE A 65 12.57 -8.37 -1.05
C ILE A 65 13.67 -7.68 -0.24
N VAL A 66 14.24 -8.37 0.74
CA VAL A 66 15.28 -7.84 1.67
C VAL A 66 16.50 -7.33 0.93
N GLY A 67 16.87 -7.96 -0.18
CA GLY A 67 18.00 -7.52 -1.03
C GLY A 67 17.78 -6.14 -1.69
N HIS A 68 16.59 -5.56 -1.59
CA HIS A 68 16.25 -4.24 -2.16
C HIS A 68 15.91 -3.19 -1.10
N PHE A 69 16.09 -3.48 0.18
CA PHE A 69 15.75 -2.54 1.24
C PHE A 69 16.78 -1.43 1.43
N ALA A 70 16.27 -0.23 1.66
CA ALA A 70 16.97 0.83 2.36
C ALA A 70 16.63 0.73 3.84
N TYR A 71 17.63 0.70 4.72
CA TYR A 71 17.46 0.55 6.18
C TYR A 71 17.73 1.87 6.88
N TRP A 72 16.95 2.15 7.92
CA TRP A 72 17.20 3.25 8.88
C TRP A 72 16.62 2.88 10.24
N ASP A 73 17.22 3.44 11.29
CA ASP A 73 16.86 3.14 12.67
C ASP A 73 16.18 4.31 13.37
N ASP A 74 16.32 5.51 12.82
CA ASP A 74 15.91 6.73 13.48
C ASP A 74 14.63 7.32 12.86
N ILE A 75 13.89 8.02 13.74
CA ILE A 75 12.87 9.00 13.36
C ILE A 75 13.45 10.38 13.64
N GLU A 76 13.35 11.28 12.68
CA GLU A 76 13.81 12.67 12.80
C GLU A 76 12.65 13.64 12.67
N ILE A 77 12.49 14.54 13.63
CA ILE A 77 11.46 15.58 13.65
C ILE A 77 12.13 16.94 13.61
N ASN A 78 11.89 17.70 12.55
CA ASN A 78 12.39 19.05 12.37
C ASN A 78 11.26 20.07 12.55
N PHE A 79 11.35 20.85 13.62
CA PHE A 79 10.34 21.85 13.97
C PHE A 79 11.01 23.13 14.50
N ARG A 80 10.67 24.27 13.93
CA ARG A 80 11.18 25.61 14.33
C ARG A 80 12.70 25.68 14.49
N GLY A 81 13.44 25.08 13.54
CA GLY A 81 14.90 25.07 13.56
C GLY A 81 15.54 24.09 14.55
N THR A 82 14.73 23.34 15.30
CA THR A 82 15.20 22.28 16.21
C THR A 82 14.97 20.93 15.56
N THR A 83 16.00 20.07 15.64
CA THR A 83 15.93 18.67 15.18
C THR A 83 15.91 17.75 16.39
N HIS A 84 14.89 16.89 16.48
CA HIS A 84 14.78 15.82 17.47
C HIS A 84 14.98 14.49 16.75
N ARG A 85 15.91 13.67 17.22
CA ARG A 85 16.20 12.34 16.63
C ARG A 85 15.96 11.25 17.68
N ILE A 86 15.18 10.23 17.30
CA ILE A 86 14.74 9.13 18.17
C ILE A 86 15.16 7.84 17.48
N GLY A 87 16.11 7.13 18.08
CA GLY A 87 16.66 5.88 17.55
C GLY A 87 15.95 4.62 18.07
N GLY A 88 16.39 3.46 17.59
CA GLY A 88 15.94 2.16 18.06
C GLY A 88 14.61 1.69 17.49
N ASN A 89 14.24 2.16 16.29
CA ASN A 89 12.93 1.84 15.69
C ASN A 89 12.97 0.69 14.67
N GLY A 90 14.13 0.42 14.04
CA GLY A 90 14.30 -0.66 13.07
C GLY A 90 13.32 -0.62 11.90
N PHE A 91 13.54 0.30 10.95
CA PHE A 91 12.71 0.43 9.76
C PHE A 91 13.47 0.07 8.50
N CYS A 92 12.73 -0.37 7.48
CA CYS A 92 13.24 -0.48 6.14
C CYS A 92 12.20 -0.06 5.11
N GLY A 93 12.67 0.38 3.96
CA GLY A 93 11.83 0.76 2.83
C GLY A 93 12.26 0.07 1.55
N CYS A 94 11.31 -0.16 0.67
CA CYS A 94 11.62 -0.55 -0.71
C CYS A 94 10.65 0.13 -1.69
N SER A 95 11.04 0.17 -2.94
CA SER A 95 10.16 0.62 -4.02
C SER A 95 8.91 -0.25 -4.10
N ARG A 96 7.75 0.38 -4.15
CA ARG A 96 6.48 -0.31 -4.37
C ARG A 96 6.48 -1.11 -5.68
N THR A 97 7.06 -0.55 -6.73
CA THR A 97 7.22 -1.22 -8.03
C THR A 97 8.08 -2.48 -7.91
N THR A 98 9.20 -2.37 -7.23
CA THR A 98 10.12 -3.50 -6.98
C THR A 98 9.44 -4.61 -6.19
N LEU A 99 8.74 -4.27 -5.11
CA LEU A 99 7.96 -5.23 -4.33
C LEU A 99 6.95 -5.99 -5.19
N LEU A 100 6.13 -5.28 -5.97
CA LEU A 100 5.12 -5.91 -6.83
C LEU A 100 5.75 -6.78 -7.93
N LYS A 101 6.88 -6.36 -8.52
CA LYS A 101 7.62 -7.17 -9.48
C LYS A 101 8.17 -8.46 -8.89
N ILE A 102 8.67 -8.41 -7.65
CA ILE A 102 9.18 -9.60 -6.93
C ILE A 102 8.03 -10.56 -6.65
N LEU A 103 6.94 -10.09 -6.04
CA LEU A 103 5.77 -10.92 -5.74
C LEU A 103 5.13 -11.49 -7.01
N GLY A 104 5.00 -10.69 -8.07
CA GLY A 104 4.48 -11.14 -9.36
C GLY A 104 5.35 -12.21 -10.03
N ARG A 105 6.69 -12.07 -9.97
CA ARG A 105 7.62 -13.11 -10.47
C ARG A 105 7.49 -14.39 -9.65
N ARG A 106 7.43 -14.28 -8.32
CA ARG A 106 7.25 -15.43 -7.44
C ARG A 106 5.93 -16.15 -7.71
N ALA A 107 4.83 -15.41 -7.83
CA ALA A 107 3.53 -15.99 -8.16
C ALA A 107 3.56 -16.78 -9.49
N ARG A 108 4.13 -16.20 -10.54
CA ARG A 108 4.29 -16.90 -11.83
C ARG A 108 5.17 -18.14 -11.74
N SER A 109 6.27 -18.09 -10.98
CA SER A 109 7.16 -19.27 -10.80
C SER A 109 6.46 -20.44 -10.12
N LEU A 110 5.38 -20.18 -9.38
CA LEU A 110 4.53 -21.20 -8.77
C LEU A 110 3.39 -21.66 -9.69
N GLY A 111 3.26 -21.10 -10.89
CA GLY A 111 2.21 -21.43 -11.85
C GLY A 111 0.87 -20.72 -11.57
N ILE A 112 0.89 -19.56 -10.94
CA ILE A 112 -0.28 -18.70 -10.79
C ILE A 112 -0.48 -17.91 -12.10
N ASP A 113 -1.71 -17.91 -12.63
CA ASP A 113 -2.09 -17.12 -13.80
C ASP A 113 -2.38 -15.68 -13.36
N ILE A 114 -1.57 -14.72 -13.82
CA ILE A 114 -1.77 -13.29 -13.54
C ILE A 114 -2.17 -12.57 -14.82
N ARG A 115 -3.40 -12.07 -14.86
CA ARG A 115 -4.00 -11.38 -16.00
C ARG A 115 -4.03 -9.87 -15.74
N TYR A 116 -2.99 -9.20 -16.24
CA TYR A 116 -2.91 -7.74 -16.20
C TYR A 116 -3.79 -7.11 -17.30
N GLY A 117 -4.15 -5.83 -17.13
CA GLY A 117 -5.04 -5.12 -18.02
C GLY A 117 -6.46 -5.70 -18.03
N THR A 118 -6.83 -6.45 -17.00
CA THR A 118 -8.12 -7.14 -16.89
C THR A 118 -8.88 -6.62 -15.67
N GLU A 119 -9.84 -5.76 -15.90
CA GLU A 119 -10.76 -5.29 -14.86
C GLU A 119 -11.91 -6.30 -14.71
N ILE A 120 -12.23 -6.64 -13.47
CA ILE A 120 -13.34 -7.53 -13.11
C ILE A 120 -14.50 -6.68 -12.59
N ALA A 121 -15.64 -6.77 -13.28
CA ALA A 121 -16.88 -6.16 -12.82
C ALA A 121 -17.50 -7.01 -11.67
N PRO A 122 -18.28 -6.41 -10.76
CA PRO A 122 -18.90 -7.15 -9.65
C PRO A 122 -19.86 -8.26 -10.08
N ASP A 123 -20.42 -8.16 -11.28
CA ASP A 123 -21.34 -9.12 -11.90
C ASP A 123 -20.66 -10.06 -12.90
N ASP A 124 -19.34 -10.06 -12.95
CA ASP A 124 -18.57 -10.92 -13.85
C ASP A 124 -18.85 -12.40 -13.53
N PRO A 125 -19.27 -13.22 -14.51
CA PRO A 125 -19.64 -14.63 -14.28
C PRO A 125 -18.48 -15.46 -13.71
N ARG A 126 -17.22 -15.09 -13.96
CA ARG A 126 -16.06 -15.76 -13.39
C ARG A 126 -16.02 -15.72 -11.85
N LEU A 127 -16.68 -14.73 -11.23
CA LEU A 127 -16.77 -14.64 -9.77
C LEU A 127 -17.73 -15.71 -9.20
N ALA A 128 -18.83 -15.96 -9.90
CA ALA A 128 -19.81 -17.00 -9.48
C ALA A 128 -19.27 -18.43 -9.70
N GLU A 129 -18.38 -18.63 -10.67
CA GLU A 129 -17.77 -19.94 -10.98
C GLU A 129 -16.63 -20.33 -10.04
N ALA A 130 -16.11 -19.40 -9.24
CA ALA A 130 -15.02 -19.63 -8.33
C ALA A 130 -15.52 -20.23 -6.99
N ASP A 131 -14.76 -21.17 -6.45
CA ASP A 131 -14.99 -21.67 -5.09
C ASP A 131 -14.73 -20.55 -4.05
N LEU A 132 -13.75 -19.68 -4.34
CA LEU A 132 -13.37 -18.52 -3.52
C LEU A 132 -13.03 -17.32 -4.40
N VAL A 133 -13.56 -16.17 -4.06
CA VAL A 133 -13.19 -14.87 -4.60
C VAL A 133 -12.51 -14.05 -3.52
N VAL A 134 -11.26 -13.64 -3.77
CA VAL A 134 -10.51 -12.78 -2.86
C VAL A 134 -10.49 -11.36 -3.44
N ALA A 135 -11.26 -10.47 -2.83
CA ALA A 135 -11.32 -9.07 -3.20
C ALA A 135 -10.16 -8.31 -2.53
N ALA A 136 -9.10 -8.09 -3.31
CA ALA A 136 -7.89 -7.36 -2.96
C ALA A 136 -7.71 -6.12 -3.87
N ASP A 137 -8.82 -5.57 -4.38
CA ASP A 137 -8.91 -4.51 -5.38
C ASP A 137 -8.70 -3.10 -4.81
N GLY A 138 -8.25 -3.03 -3.55
CA GLY A 138 -7.70 -1.83 -2.93
C GLY A 138 -8.75 -0.86 -2.40
N ILE A 139 -8.30 0.36 -2.13
CA ILE A 139 -9.06 1.41 -1.44
C ILE A 139 -10.40 1.76 -2.14
N ASN A 140 -10.44 1.66 -3.48
CA ASN A 140 -11.62 1.91 -4.32
C ASN A 140 -12.28 0.58 -4.74
N SER A 141 -12.36 -0.39 -3.85
CA SER A 141 -12.90 -1.72 -4.12
C SER A 141 -14.33 -1.67 -4.66
N ARG A 142 -14.50 -2.10 -5.90
CA ARG A 142 -15.82 -2.22 -6.54
C ARG A 142 -16.62 -3.39 -5.99
N LEU A 143 -15.93 -4.47 -5.58
CA LEU A 143 -16.59 -5.61 -4.95
C LEU A 143 -17.15 -5.25 -3.58
N ARG A 144 -16.40 -4.49 -2.76
CA ARG A 144 -16.91 -3.95 -1.48
C ARG A 144 -18.14 -3.09 -1.70
N GLU A 145 -18.11 -2.18 -2.68
CA GLU A 145 -19.24 -1.29 -2.99
C GLU A 145 -20.47 -2.06 -3.45
N ALA A 146 -20.32 -2.96 -4.40
CA ALA A 146 -21.44 -3.74 -4.94
C ALA A 146 -22.12 -4.60 -3.86
N HIS A 147 -21.39 -5.04 -2.85
CA HIS A 147 -21.89 -5.84 -1.74
C HIS A 147 -21.94 -5.06 -0.42
N ALA A 148 -22.11 -3.73 -0.47
CA ALA A 148 -22.06 -2.85 0.71
C ALA A 148 -23.08 -3.26 1.80
N GLY A 149 -24.27 -3.73 1.43
CA GLY A 149 -25.27 -4.24 2.38
C GLY A 149 -24.78 -5.45 3.19
N ARG A 150 -23.89 -6.25 2.65
CA ARG A 150 -23.30 -7.46 3.29
C ARG A 150 -22.06 -7.10 4.09
N PHE A 151 -21.12 -6.35 3.51
CA PHE A 151 -19.85 -5.97 4.16
C PHE A 151 -20.01 -4.84 5.17
N ARG A 152 -21.03 -3.97 5.02
CA ARG A 152 -21.31 -2.81 5.86
C ARG A 152 -20.08 -1.92 6.05
N PRO A 153 -19.54 -1.36 4.97
CA PRO A 153 -18.40 -0.47 5.06
C PRO A 153 -18.77 0.85 5.73
N SER A 154 -17.84 1.36 6.52
CA SER A 154 -17.79 2.75 6.99
C SER A 154 -16.60 3.42 6.34
N ILE A 155 -16.81 4.59 5.73
CA ILE A 155 -15.77 5.38 5.08
C ILE A 155 -15.76 6.75 5.73
N ASP A 156 -14.66 7.08 6.42
CA ASP A 156 -14.41 8.36 7.05
C ASP A 156 -13.26 9.07 6.32
N LEU A 157 -13.56 10.15 5.62
CA LEU A 157 -12.54 10.97 4.97
C LEU A 157 -11.80 11.82 6.00
N ARG A 158 -10.51 11.57 6.16
CA ARG A 158 -9.66 12.41 6.98
C ARG A 158 -9.63 13.84 6.44
N PRO A 159 -9.74 14.87 7.29
CA PRO A 159 -9.87 16.23 6.80
C PRO A 159 -8.62 16.75 6.10
N ASN A 160 -7.42 16.32 6.51
CA ASN A 160 -6.18 16.79 5.94
C ASN A 160 -6.01 16.35 4.47
N PHE A 161 -5.44 17.25 3.70
CA PHE A 161 -5.04 16.98 2.32
C PHE A 161 -3.58 16.55 2.28
N PHE A 162 -3.27 15.59 1.42
CA PHE A 162 -1.89 15.17 1.16
C PHE A 162 -1.64 15.00 -0.33
N SER A 163 -0.38 15.18 -0.72
CA SER A 163 0.15 14.83 -2.03
C SER A 163 1.36 13.93 -1.87
N TRP A 164 1.36 12.79 -2.55
CA TRP A 164 2.43 11.80 -2.46
C TRP A 164 3.41 11.98 -3.61
N MET A 165 4.59 12.47 -3.29
CA MET A 165 5.68 12.72 -4.22
C MET A 165 6.90 11.88 -3.86
N GLY A 166 7.88 11.86 -4.74
CA GLY A 166 9.23 11.34 -4.50
C GLY A 166 10.27 12.43 -4.64
N THR A 167 11.51 12.11 -4.31
CA THR A 167 12.67 12.98 -4.53
C THR A 167 13.94 12.16 -4.69
N SER A 168 14.96 12.74 -5.34
CA SER A 168 16.32 12.18 -5.37
C SER A 168 17.18 12.57 -4.15
N ARG A 169 16.64 13.37 -3.21
CA ARG A 169 17.33 13.69 -1.96
C ARG A 169 17.45 12.43 -1.09
N PRO A 170 18.65 12.06 -0.60
CA PRO A 170 18.81 10.95 0.34
C PRO A 170 18.35 11.35 1.74
N PHE A 171 17.84 10.35 2.48
CA PHE A 171 17.44 10.43 3.89
C PHE A 171 18.01 9.23 4.65
N ASP A 172 18.56 9.47 5.83
CA ASP A 172 19.13 8.46 6.72
C ASP A 172 18.21 8.13 7.92
N ALA A 173 17.03 8.74 7.94
CA ALA A 173 16.00 8.56 8.96
C ALA A 173 14.61 8.69 8.34
N PHE A 174 13.58 8.25 9.06
CA PHE A 174 12.22 8.65 8.74
C PHE A 174 12.03 10.10 9.23
N THR A 175 12.08 11.04 8.32
CA THR A 175 12.20 12.46 8.61
C THR A 175 10.87 13.18 8.44
N PHE A 176 10.49 13.97 9.44
CA PHE A 176 9.36 14.89 9.40
C PHE A 176 9.86 16.32 9.40
N PHE A 177 9.40 17.12 8.44
CA PHE A 177 9.62 18.56 8.41
C PHE A 177 8.31 19.28 8.65
N PHE A 178 8.24 20.12 9.67
CA PHE A 178 7.12 20.99 9.95
C PHE A 178 7.47 22.41 9.49
N ARG A 179 6.75 22.91 8.49
CA ARG A 179 6.98 24.24 7.92
C ARG A 179 5.78 25.15 8.23
N GLU A 180 6.02 26.18 9.07
CA GLU A 180 5.08 27.26 9.30
C GLU A 180 5.16 28.31 8.18
N THR A 181 4.01 28.75 7.66
CA THR A 181 3.89 29.77 6.61
C THR A 181 2.77 30.74 6.94
N GLU A 182 2.61 31.80 6.16
CA GLU A 182 1.45 32.70 6.25
C GLU A 182 0.11 31.99 5.99
N HIS A 183 0.13 30.87 5.27
CA HIS A 183 -1.06 30.05 5.02
C HIS A 183 -1.39 29.08 6.14
N GLY A 184 -0.41 28.72 6.99
CA GLY A 184 -0.52 27.72 8.04
C GLY A 184 0.63 26.72 8.02
N ILE A 185 0.40 25.51 8.52
CA ILE A 185 1.43 24.47 8.68
C ILE A 185 1.36 23.45 7.56
N PHE A 186 2.52 23.18 6.98
CA PHE A 186 2.73 22.04 6.09
C PHE A 186 3.67 21.03 6.75
N ILE A 187 3.42 19.76 6.53
CA ILE A 187 4.25 18.67 7.05
C ILE A 187 4.76 17.86 5.88
N ALA A 188 6.09 17.64 5.79
CA ALA A 188 6.66 16.68 4.85
C ALA A 188 7.08 15.41 5.60
N HIS A 189 6.66 14.24 5.10
CA HIS A 189 7.03 12.90 5.58
C HIS A 189 8.00 12.29 4.58
N CYS A 190 9.24 12.04 4.99
CA CYS A 190 10.31 11.67 4.08
C CYS A 190 11.01 10.40 4.55
N TYR A 191 11.25 9.46 3.65
CA TYR A 191 12.01 8.25 3.94
C TYR A 191 12.61 7.65 2.66
N GLN A 192 13.80 7.09 2.80
CA GLN A 192 14.51 6.40 1.72
C GLN A 192 13.81 5.09 1.36
N TYR A 193 13.77 4.73 0.07
CA TYR A 193 13.25 3.42 -0.38
C TYR A 193 14.13 2.76 -1.45
N GLU A 194 15.05 3.50 -2.04
CA GLU A 194 16.07 3.05 -2.98
C GLU A 194 17.34 3.90 -2.81
N PRO A 195 18.51 3.49 -3.30
CA PRO A 195 19.77 4.23 -3.10
C PRO A 195 19.72 5.71 -3.50
N HIS A 196 18.92 6.05 -4.50
CA HIS A 196 18.84 7.41 -5.06
C HIS A 196 17.42 7.99 -5.05
N HIS A 197 16.48 7.36 -4.35
CA HIS A 197 15.11 7.82 -4.29
C HIS A 197 14.52 7.71 -2.89
N ALA A 198 13.80 8.74 -2.52
CA ALA A 198 13.04 8.82 -1.27
C ALA A 198 11.60 9.23 -1.54
N THR A 199 10.71 8.82 -0.67
CA THR A 199 9.34 9.34 -0.59
C THR A 199 9.36 10.74 0.01
N PHE A 200 8.48 11.61 -0.48
CA PHE A 200 8.26 12.96 0.02
C PHE A 200 6.76 13.26 -0.01
N ILE A 201 6.05 12.97 1.09
CA ILE A 201 4.62 13.22 1.20
C ILE A 201 4.42 14.59 1.84
N VAL A 202 3.66 15.47 1.20
CA VAL A 202 3.29 16.77 1.79
C VAL A 202 1.86 16.71 2.27
N GLU A 203 1.64 17.09 3.53
CA GLU A 203 0.34 17.09 4.20
C GLU A 203 0.04 18.47 4.77
N THR A 204 -1.25 18.88 4.75
CA THR A 204 -1.72 20.10 5.41
C THR A 204 -3.19 20.02 5.79
N ASP A 205 -3.63 20.87 6.72
CA ASP A 205 -5.03 20.98 7.14
C ASP A 205 -5.90 21.70 6.07
N PRO A 206 -7.24 21.54 6.14
CA PRO A 206 -8.16 22.12 5.15
C PRO A 206 -8.11 23.64 5.04
N ALA A 207 -7.90 24.34 6.14
CA ALA A 207 -7.88 25.81 6.15
C ALA A 207 -6.59 26.31 5.48
N THR A 208 -5.45 25.69 5.77
CA THR A 208 -4.17 25.97 5.12
C THR A 208 -4.23 25.64 3.63
N PHE A 209 -4.80 24.49 3.27
CA PHE A 209 -5.01 24.08 1.87
C PHE A 209 -5.79 25.11 1.08
N ALA A 210 -6.89 25.63 1.65
CA ALA A 210 -7.72 26.64 1.01
C ALA A 210 -6.99 27.99 0.87
N ARG A 211 -6.33 28.47 1.94
CA ARG A 211 -5.60 29.76 1.92
C ARG A 211 -4.44 29.75 0.92
N ALA A 212 -3.73 28.63 0.80
CA ALA A 212 -2.65 28.45 -0.16
C ALA A 212 -3.14 28.22 -1.61
N GLY A 213 -4.46 28.14 -1.84
CA GLY A 213 -5.05 28.02 -3.18
C GLY A 213 -4.76 26.70 -3.90
N LEU A 214 -4.40 25.64 -3.18
CA LEU A 214 -3.91 24.38 -3.74
C LEU A 214 -4.92 23.62 -4.60
N ALA A 215 -6.22 23.84 -4.37
CA ALA A 215 -7.28 23.23 -5.18
C ALA A 215 -7.22 23.62 -6.68
N ARG A 216 -6.52 24.70 -7.02
CA ARG A 216 -6.41 25.23 -8.39
C ARG A 216 -5.15 24.74 -9.10
N LEU A 217 -4.26 24.06 -8.40
CA LEU A 217 -2.97 23.64 -8.94
C LEU A 217 -3.10 22.26 -9.58
N ASP A 218 -2.55 22.13 -10.76
CA ASP A 218 -2.29 20.84 -11.38
C ASP A 218 -1.13 20.11 -10.68
N GLU A 219 -0.81 18.90 -11.12
CA GLU A 219 0.26 18.07 -10.55
C GLU A 219 1.62 18.79 -10.61
N ALA A 220 1.95 19.40 -11.74
CA ALA A 220 3.24 20.08 -11.94
C ALA A 220 3.34 21.36 -11.11
N ALA A 221 2.27 22.15 -11.02
CA ALA A 221 2.22 23.35 -10.19
C ALA A 221 2.26 23.00 -8.69
N SER A 222 1.62 21.91 -8.28
CA SER A 222 1.68 21.39 -6.91
C SER A 222 3.10 20.96 -6.52
N ALA A 223 3.83 20.31 -7.44
CA ALA A 223 5.23 19.95 -7.21
C ALA A 223 6.11 21.19 -7.05
N ARG A 224 5.98 22.20 -7.93
CA ARG A 224 6.73 23.46 -7.81
C ARG A 224 6.44 24.19 -6.51
N PHE A 225 5.17 24.30 -6.12
CA PHE A 225 4.78 24.88 -4.84
C PHE A 225 5.48 24.16 -3.66
N ALA A 226 5.48 22.84 -3.65
CA ALA A 226 6.13 22.06 -2.61
C ALA A 226 7.67 22.19 -2.66
N GLU A 227 8.28 22.29 -3.84
CA GLU A 227 9.71 22.55 -4.01
C GLU A 227 10.12 23.92 -3.45
N GLU A 228 9.35 24.96 -3.70
CA GLU A 228 9.58 26.30 -3.16
C GLU A 228 9.42 26.31 -1.64
N LEU A 229 8.35 25.69 -1.14
CA LEU A 229 8.03 25.58 0.28
C LEU A 229 9.14 24.88 1.08
N PHE A 230 9.68 23.79 0.55
CA PHE A 230 10.70 22.95 1.20
C PHE A 230 12.08 23.06 0.53
N ALA A 231 12.40 24.22 -0.08
CA ALA A 231 13.64 24.40 -0.81
C ALA A 231 14.90 24.16 0.05
N SER A 232 14.90 24.61 1.30
CA SER A 232 16.00 24.37 2.25
C SER A 232 16.15 22.91 2.61
N GLU A 233 15.04 22.19 2.76
CA GLU A 233 15.01 20.76 3.09
C GLU A 233 15.37 19.89 1.88
N LEU A 234 14.97 20.30 0.70
CA LEU A 234 15.30 19.59 -0.55
C LEU A 234 16.75 19.75 -0.98
N LYS A 235 17.47 20.77 -0.47
CA LYS A 235 18.92 20.98 -0.75
C LYS A 235 19.28 20.96 -2.24
N GLY A 236 18.44 21.55 -3.09
CA GLY A 236 18.62 21.59 -4.54
C GLY A 236 18.10 20.37 -5.31
N HIS A 237 17.59 19.35 -4.63
CA HIS A 237 16.93 18.22 -5.29
C HIS A 237 15.50 18.59 -5.71
N ARG A 238 15.02 17.94 -6.78
CA ARG A 238 13.67 18.15 -7.31
C ARG A 238 12.70 17.11 -6.73
N LEU A 239 11.41 17.47 -6.78
CA LEU A 239 10.34 16.52 -6.51
C LEU A 239 9.98 15.73 -7.78
N ILE A 240 9.66 14.46 -7.57
CA ILE A 240 9.23 13.53 -8.61
C ILE A 240 7.76 13.27 -8.41
N THR A 241 6.96 13.36 -9.48
CA THR A 241 5.52 13.11 -9.44
C THR A 241 5.16 11.77 -10.08
N ASN A 242 4.11 11.16 -9.57
CA ASN A 242 3.52 9.93 -10.11
C ASN A 242 2.04 9.88 -9.73
N ARG A 243 1.20 10.62 -10.46
CA ARG A 243 -0.21 10.89 -10.11
C ARG A 243 -0.35 11.54 -8.72
N SER A 244 0.55 12.48 -8.44
CA SER A 244 0.73 13.16 -7.14
C SER A 244 -0.26 14.32 -6.99
N ILE A 245 -1.55 14.00 -7.01
CA ILE A 245 -2.62 14.98 -6.80
C ILE A 245 -2.96 15.12 -5.32
N TRP A 246 -3.42 16.30 -4.90
CA TRP A 246 -3.94 16.54 -3.56
C TRP A 246 -5.23 15.75 -3.34
N ARG A 247 -5.29 15.04 -2.22
CA ARG A 247 -6.45 14.23 -1.84
C ARG A 247 -6.57 14.07 -0.33
N ASN A 248 -7.77 13.74 0.12
CA ASN A 248 -8.01 13.30 1.49
C ASN A 248 -7.80 11.80 1.61
N PHE A 249 -7.39 11.33 2.78
CA PHE A 249 -7.22 9.91 3.04
C PHE A 249 -8.54 9.29 3.55
N PRO A 250 -9.12 8.28 2.87
CA PRO A 250 -10.28 7.58 3.38
C PRO A 250 -9.87 6.51 4.38
N THR A 251 -10.38 6.60 5.60
CA THR A 251 -10.32 5.54 6.59
C THR A 251 -11.50 4.61 6.36
N ILE A 252 -11.23 3.42 5.89
CA ILE A 252 -12.21 2.39 5.57
C ILE A 252 -12.22 1.32 6.66
N ARG A 253 -13.42 0.93 7.08
CA ARG A 253 -13.64 -0.22 7.99
C ARG A 253 -14.87 -0.97 7.54
N CYS A 254 -14.76 -2.27 7.33
CA CYS A 254 -15.90 -3.14 7.07
C CYS A 254 -16.29 -3.90 8.34
N GLN A 255 -17.60 -3.93 8.67
CA GLN A 255 -18.08 -4.70 9.82
C GLN A 255 -18.00 -6.21 9.59
N ARG A 256 -18.09 -6.61 8.33
CA ARG A 256 -17.95 -8.00 7.88
C ARG A 256 -16.98 -8.04 6.72
N TRP A 257 -16.22 -9.11 6.62
CA TRP A 257 -15.19 -9.28 5.58
C TRP A 257 -15.55 -10.36 4.59
N VAL A 258 -16.59 -11.13 4.88
CA VAL A 258 -17.06 -12.27 4.08
C VAL A 258 -18.50 -12.06 3.66
N ALA A 259 -18.78 -12.37 2.39
CA ALA A 259 -20.12 -12.42 1.81
C ALA A 259 -20.17 -13.55 0.78
N ASP A 260 -20.90 -14.63 1.09
CA ASP A 260 -20.97 -15.87 0.32
C ASP A 260 -19.56 -16.47 0.09
N ASN A 261 -19.09 -16.52 -1.17
CA ASN A 261 -17.74 -16.98 -1.53
C ASN A 261 -16.74 -15.82 -1.68
N ILE A 262 -17.08 -14.59 -1.31
CA ILE A 262 -16.23 -13.41 -1.45
C ILE A 262 -15.64 -13.01 -0.09
N VAL A 263 -14.33 -12.83 -0.02
CA VAL A 263 -13.62 -12.29 1.14
C VAL A 263 -12.83 -11.05 0.79
N LEU A 264 -12.91 -10.01 1.63
CA LEU A 264 -12.13 -8.77 1.50
C LEU A 264 -10.81 -8.90 2.23
N ILE A 265 -9.70 -8.45 1.61
CA ILE A 265 -8.39 -8.31 2.25
C ILE A 265 -7.69 -7.00 1.85
N GLY A 266 -6.72 -6.57 2.65
CA GLY A 266 -5.98 -5.33 2.43
C GLY A 266 -6.88 -4.10 2.45
N ASP A 267 -6.56 -3.10 1.63
CA ASP A 267 -7.30 -1.83 1.60
C ASP A 267 -8.76 -1.97 1.12
N ALA A 268 -9.13 -3.08 0.50
CA ALA A 268 -10.53 -3.38 0.23
C ALA A 268 -11.32 -3.63 1.52
N LYS A 269 -10.69 -4.23 2.54
CA LYS A 269 -11.25 -4.53 3.86
C LYS A 269 -11.17 -3.35 4.82
N ALA A 270 -9.97 -2.81 4.99
CA ALA A 270 -9.68 -1.73 5.93
C ALA A 270 -8.41 -0.98 5.52
N THR A 271 -8.34 0.31 5.82
CA THR A 271 -7.16 1.14 5.54
C THR A 271 -6.52 1.65 6.83
N ALA A 272 -5.19 1.71 6.84
CA ALA A 272 -4.40 2.43 7.84
C ALA A 272 -3.92 3.75 7.25
N HIS A 273 -3.94 4.83 8.04
CA HIS A 273 -3.47 6.13 7.60
C HIS A 273 -2.00 6.06 7.16
N PHE A 274 -1.65 6.75 6.07
CA PHE A 274 -0.31 6.68 5.47
C PHE A 274 0.82 7.11 6.42
N SER A 275 0.55 8.02 7.36
CA SER A 275 1.54 8.50 8.34
C SER A 275 2.08 7.41 9.28
N ILE A 276 1.38 6.28 9.40
CA ILE A 276 1.82 5.11 10.18
C ILE A 276 2.84 4.26 9.40
N GLY A 277 2.85 4.37 8.06
CA GLY A 277 3.75 3.59 7.19
C GLY A 277 3.42 2.09 7.08
N SER A 278 2.32 1.61 7.64
CA SER A 278 2.04 0.17 7.79
C SER A 278 1.04 -0.42 6.79
N GLY A 279 0.50 0.35 5.85
CA GLY A 279 -0.57 -0.13 4.95
C GLY A 279 -0.19 -1.38 4.15
N THR A 280 1.00 -1.41 3.57
CA THR A 280 1.49 -2.58 2.82
C THR A 280 1.72 -3.80 3.71
N LYS A 281 2.29 -3.58 4.90
CA LYS A 281 2.45 -4.62 5.93
C LYS A 281 1.12 -5.27 6.26
N LEU A 282 0.13 -4.48 6.67
CA LEU A 282 -1.20 -4.96 7.06
C LEU A 282 -1.90 -5.69 5.90
N ALA A 283 -1.72 -5.21 4.68
CA ALA A 283 -2.26 -5.87 3.50
C ALA A 283 -1.67 -7.28 3.29
N MET A 284 -0.37 -7.46 3.49
CA MET A 284 0.28 -8.77 3.40
C MET A 284 -0.09 -9.67 4.58
N GLU A 285 -0.22 -9.12 5.79
CA GLU A 285 -0.68 -9.86 6.99
C GLU A 285 -2.12 -10.35 6.83
N ASP A 286 -3.00 -9.61 6.17
CA ASP A 286 -4.33 -10.10 5.80
C ASP A 286 -4.25 -11.33 4.88
N GLY A 287 -3.31 -11.33 3.93
CA GLY A 287 -3.04 -12.50 3.09
C GLY A 287 -2.58 -13.71 3.90
N ILE A 288 -1.72 -13.49 4.90
CA ILE A 288 -1.29 -14.53 5.85
C ILE A 288 -2.48 -15.03 6.67
N ALA A 289 -3.25 -14.14 7.27
CA ALA A 289 -4.37 -14.51 8.13
C ALA A 289 -5.42 -15.36 7.38
N LEU A 290 -5.73 -14.97 6.13
CA LEU A 290 -6.64 -15.76 5.30
C LEU A 290 -6.04 -17.14 4.95
N TYR A 291 -4.74 -17.20 4.62
CA TYR A 291 -4.04 -18.47 4.40
C TYR A 291 -4.09 -19.37 5.64
N GLU A 292 -3.85 -18.83 6.85
CA GLU A 292 -3.91 -19.59 8.11
C GLU A 292 -5.31 -20.14 8.38
N ALA A 293 -6.36 -19.38 8.06
CA ALA A 293 -7.73 -19.86 8.14
C ALA A 293 -7.95 -21.10 7.25
N PHE A 294 -7.42 -21.09 6.02
CA PHE A 294 -7.45 -22.27 5.16
C PHE A 294 -6.60 -23.42 5.69
N ARG A 295 -5.44 -23.14 6.26
CA ARG A 295 -4.54 -24.13 6.84
C ARG A 295 -5.21 -24.88 7.99
N SER A 296 -5.97 -24.19 8.83
CA SER A 296 -6.69 -24.79 9.97
C SER A 296 -7.82 -25.73 9.55
N THR A 297 -8.35 -25.56 8.33
CA THR A 297 -9.45 -26.40 7.77
C THR A 297 -8.97 -27.41 6.72
N SER A 298 -7.69 -27.75 6.70
CA SER A 298 -7.07 -28.64 5.70
C SER A 298 -7.13 -28.11 4.26
N GLY A 299 -7.41 -26.82 4.06
CA GLY A 299 -7.31 -26.11 2.78
C GLY A 299 -8.38 -26.45 1.73
N ARG A 300 -9.45 -27.13 2.11
CA ARG A 300 -10.48 -27.62 1.16
C ARG A 300 -11.88 -27.10 1.43
N ASP A 301 -12.17 -26.74 2.65
CA ASP A 301 -13.49 -26.24 3.05
C ASP A 301 -13.48 -24.71 3.13
N VAL A 302 -13.95 -24.10 2.05
CA VAL A 302 -14.04 -22.63 1.97
C VAL A 302 -14.98 -22.06 3.02
N LYS A 303 -16.11 -22.73 3.30
CA LYS A 303 -17.10 -22.26 4.29
C LYS A 303 -16.58 -22.31 5.72
N ALA A 304 -15.77 -23.33 6.03
CA ALA A 304 -15.17 -23.46 7.35
C ALA A 304 -13.97 -22.50 7.52
N ALA A 305 -13.31 -22.09 6.43
CA ALA A 305 -12.19 -21.15 6.47
C ALA A 305 -12.65 -19.69 6.56
N LEU A 306 -13.83 -19.36 6.06
CA LEU A 306 -14.44 -18.02 6.08
C LEU A 306 -15.40 -17.84 7.25
#